data_6a3583aeb7049dd36d247cb73ee53a18
#
_entry.id   6a3583aeb7049dd36d247cb73ee53a18
#
_cell.length_a   1.000
_cell.length_b   1.000
_cell.length_c   1.000
_cell.angle_alpha   90.00
_cell.angle_beta   90.00
_cell.angle_gamma   90.00
#
_symmetry.space_group_name_H-M   'P 1'
#
loop_
_entity.id
_entity.type
_entity.pdbx_description
1 polymer ?
#
loop_
_entity_poly.entity_id
_entity_poly.type
_entity_poly.pdbx_seq_one_letter_code
_entity_poly.pdbx_strand_id
1 'polypeptide(L)'
;MPSDAFNTQLAETISALNSPCFTPKLMRVIASLLSFDCAVILGYREDKHPIYLYDSIENERELLFQRYLTTSFQNDPFYQKLNANKEQGIFTLKDVVRKDVARNDLDYQAYCEQFYHQTGWKDEISMLVEIEPTRWVMFYFGFMQDDKRFTKPQVAKLKSYFAIIQSLCRQHWKQTEFTLAEPVFSPTTYSGQMRTAIESALASFGETVLTNREQEIAALIAQGYDSKEIATQLDVVEGTVKNHRKRIYAQLNVASLSEFFQLFLNHLITQSR
;
A
#
# COMPACT_ATOMS: atom_id res chain seq x y z
N MET A 1 17.22 -6.89 26.79
CA MET A 1 17.69 -5.60 26.26
C MET A 1 17.79 -5.69 24.74
N PRO A 2 17.56 -4.61 24.00
CA PRO A 2 17.83 -4.60 22.54
C PRO A 2 19.30 -4.94 22.29
N SER A 3 19.59 -5.71 21.25
CA SER A 3 20.97 -5.99 20.86
C SER A 3 21.62 -4.74 20.25
N ASP A 4 22.96 -4.64 20.28
CA ASP A 4 23.68 -3.54 19.62
C ASP A 4 23.34 -3.45 18.14
N ALA A 5 23.09 -4.59 17.49
CA ALA A 5 22.63 -4.65 16.09
C ALA A 5 21.26 -3.97 15.90
N PHE A 6 20.31 -4.17 16.81
CA PHE A 6 19.01 -3.50 16.77
C PHE A 6 19.14 -1.98 16.91
N ASN A 7 19.95 -1.52 17.87
CA ASN A 7 20.17 -0.09 18.07
C ASN A 7 20.84 0.57 16.84
N THR A 8 21.78 -0.12 16.20
CA THR A 8 22.42 0.34 14.98
C THR A 8 21.39 0.46 13.84
N GLN A 9 20.56 -0.58 13.61
CA GLN A 9 19.52 -0.55 12.59
C GLN A 9 18.49 0.57 12.84
N LEU A 10 18.12 0.79 14.11
CA LEU A 10 17.21 1.86 14.48
C LEU A 10 17.82 3.24 14.19
N ALA A 11 19.10 3.47 14.55
CA ALA A 11 19.81 4.70 14.28
C ALA A 11 19.92 4.97 12.77
N GLU A 12 20.19 3.94 11.97
CA GLU A 12 20.20 4.04 10.51
C GLU A 12 18.83 4.41 9.94
N THR A 13 17.74 3.87 10.53
CA THR A 13 16.37 4.19 10.12
C THR A 13 16.01 5.63 10.45
N ILE A 14 16.40 6.12 11.63
CA ILE A 14 16.22 7.51 12.02
C ILE A 14 16.98 8.44 11.05
N SER A 15 18.21 8.11 10.69
CA SER A 15 19.02 8.90 9.76
C SER A 15 18.46 8.89 8.33
N ALA A 16 17.59 7.96 8.00
CA ALA A 16 16.94 7.84 6.70
C ALA A 16 15.55 8.51 6.63
N LEU A 17 15.09 9.15 7.72
CA LEU A 17 13.81 9.89 7.72
C LEU A 17 13.76 10.88 6.55
N ASN A 18 12.59 11.00 5.94
CA ASN A 18 12.33 11.85 4.77
C ASN A 18 13.23 11.54 3.55
N SER A 19 13.77 10.32 3.49
CA SER A 19 14.52 9.84 2.34
C SER A 19 13.92 8.53 1.79
N PRO A 20 14.20 8.20 0.54
CA PRO A 20 13.75 6.96 -0.09
C PRO A 20 14.25 5.67 0.58
N CYS A 21 15.31 5.78 1.37
CA CYS A 21 15.90 4.64 2.07
C CYS A 21 15.19 4.31 3.39
N PHE A 22 14.21 5.11 3.82
CA PHE A 22 13.51 4.91 5.10
C PHE A 22 12.78 3.59 5.17
N THR A 23 11.88 3.34 4.22
CA THR A 23 11.03 2.16 4.22
C THR A 23 11.83 0.85 4.24
N PRO A 24 12.84 0.62 3.38
CA PRO A 24 13.69 -0.57 3.47
C PRO A 24 14.42 -0.71 4.81
N LYS A 25 14.88 0.38 5.40
CA LYS A 25 15.57 0.35 6.71
C LYS A 25 14.59 0.06 7.85
N LEU A 26 13.41 0.66 7.82
CA LEU A 26 12.33 0.35 8.79
C LEU A 26 11.95 -1.13 8.71
N MET A 27 11.85 -1.71 7.50
CA MET A 27 11.55 -3.12 7.33
C MET A 27 12.62 -4.03 7.92
N ARG A 28 13.91 -3.66 7.88
CA ARG A 28 14.99 -4.40 8.57
C ARG A 28 14.82 -4.37 10.09
N VAL A 29 14.48 -3.20 10.65
CA VAL A 29 14.16 -3.08 12.10
C VAL A 29 13.00 -3.99 12.45
N ILE A 30 11.90 -3.96 11.70
CA ILE A 30 10.74 -4.81 11.95
C ILE A 30 11.10 -6.29 11.80
N ALA A 31 11.87 -6.69 10.80
CA ALA A 31 12.32 -8.07 10.58
C ALA A 31 13.20 -8.60 11.73
N SER A 32 13.89 -7.72 12.47
CA SER A 32 14.63 -8.11 13.68
C SER A 32 13.71 -8.37 14.91
N LEU A 33 12.49 -7.88 14.86
CA LEU A 33 11.48 -8.04 15.91
C LEU A 33 10.50 -9.17 15.64
N LEU A 34 10.15 -9.36 14.36
CA LEU A 34 9.13 -10.27 13.87
C LEU A 34 9.63 -11.01 12.64
N SER A 35 9.56 -12.34 12.65
CA SER A 35 9.80 -13.13 11.43
C SER A 35 8.56 -13.14 10.56
N PHE A 36 8.72 -12.99 9.26
CA PHE A 36 7.69 -13.11 8.23
C PHE A 36 8.35 -13.51 6.89
N ASP A 37 7.57 -14.09 5.97
CA ASP A 37 8.08 -14.48 4.65
C ASP A 37 7.87 -13.33 3.64
N CYS A 38 6.79 -12.57 3.76
CA CYS A 38 6.51 -11.41 2.90
C CYS A 38 5.83 -10.28 3.67
N ALA A 39 5.92 -9.08 3.11
CA ALA A 39 5.29 -7.88 3.64
C ALA A 39 4.75 -6.99 2.53
N VAL A 40 3.66 -6.28 2.81
CA VAL A 40 3.09 -5.22 1.97
C VAL A 40 2.84 -4.00 2.84
N ILE A 41 3.12 -2.81 2.31
CA ILE A 41 2.81 -1.54 2.98
C ILE A 41 1.93 -0.72 2.05
N LEU A 42 0.79 -0.30 2.55
CA LEU A 42 -0.18 0.51 1.81
C LEU A 42 -0.52 1.77 2.61
N GLY A 43 -0.67 2.88 1.88
CA GLY A 43 -1.23 4.11 2.39
C GLY A 43 -2.73 4.16 2.16
N TYR A 44 -3.47 4.60 3.17
CA TYR A 44 -4.91 4.79 3.09
C TYR A 44 -5.29 6.22 3.39
N ARG A 45 -6.19 6.75 2.59
CA ARG A 45 -6.89 8.01 2.83
C ARG A 45 -8.39 7.74 2.88
N GLU A 46 -9.11 8.48 3.67
CA GLU A 46 -10.58 8.39 3.75
C GLU A 46 -11.19 8.58 2.36
N ASP A 47 -12.11 7.69 1.97
CA ASP A 47 -12.81 7.69 0.68
C ASP A 47 -11.92 7.61 -0.58
N LYS A 48 -10.68 7.12 -0.44
CA LYS A 48 -9.74 6.93 -1.55
C LYS A 48 -9.34 5.46 -1.70
N HIS A 49 -8.87 5.12 -2.88
CA HIS A 49 -8.19 3.84 -3.11
C HIS A 49 -6.88 3.76 -2.31
N PRO A 50 -6.49 2.56 -1.86
CA PRO A 50 -5.20 2.36 -1.23
C PRO A 50 -4.06 2.74 -2.19
N ILE A 51 -2.99 3.26 -1.63
CA ILE A 51 -1.79 3.67 -2.35
C ILE A 51 -0.68 2.68 -2.02
N TYR A 52 -0.03 2.16 -3.04
CA TYR A 52 1.12 1.29 -2.88
C TYR A 52 2.33 2.07 -2.34
N LEU A 53 2.95 1.56 -1.27
CA LEU A 53 4.17 2.14 -0.69
C LEU A 53 5.36 1.18 -0.76
N TYR A 54 5.12 -0.13 -0.54
CA TYR A 54 6.19 -1.13 -0.52
C TYR A 54 5.62 -2.55 -0.59
N ASP A 55 6.37 -3.47 -1.15
CA ASP A 55 6.18 -4.92 -0.98
C ASP A 55 7.52 -5.68 -1.01
N SER A 56 7.52 -6.89 -0.46
CA SER A 56 8.58 -7.89 -0.59
C SER A 56 8.06 -9.19 -1.19
N ILE A 57 6.97 -9.14 -1.98
CA ILE A 57 6.37 -10.30 -2.64
C ILE A 57 7.25 -10.69 -3.83
N GLU A 58 7.65 -11.96 -3.87
CA GLU A 58 8.44 -12.50 -4.99
C GLU A 58 7.57 -13.00 -6.14
N ASN A 59 6.41 -13.60 -5.82
CA ASN A 59 5.47 -14.18 -6.78
C ASN A 59 4.08 -13.60 -6.57
N GLU A 60 3.19 -13.71 -7.58
CA GLU A 60 1.78 -13.28 -7.51
C GLU A 60 1.59 -11.78 -7.20
N ARG A 61 2.58 -10.97 -7.54
CA ARG A 61 2.51 -9.50 -7.39
C ARG A 61 1.33 -8.89 -8.17
N GLU A 62 0.98 -9.51 -9.28
CA GLU A 62 -0.17 -9.14 -10.11
C GLU A 62 -1.47 -9.18 -9.32
N LEU A 63 -1.60 -10.13 -8.39
CA LEU A 63 -2.79 -10.27 -7.54
C LEU A 63 -2.98 -9.04 -6.63
N LEU A 64 -1.88 -8.52 -6.04
CA LEU A 64 -1.90 -7.29 -5.26
C LEU A 64 -2.39 -6.11 -6.13
N PHE A 65 -1.80 -5.91 -7.30
CA PHE A 65 -2.10 -4.76 -8.13
C PHE A 65 -3.44 -4.86 -8.86
N GLN A 66 -3.75 -6.01 -9.46
CA GLN A 66 -4.96 -6.16 -10.27
C GLN A 66 -6.23 -6.33 -9.44
N ARG A 67 -6.14 -6.93 -8.26
CA ARG A 67 -7.33 -7.23 -7.45
C ARG A 67 -7.37 -6.45 -6.15
N TYR A 68 -6.34 -6.53 -5.32
CA TYR A 68 -6.40 -5.91 -4.01
C TYR A 68 -6.57 -4.40 -4.12
N LEU A 69 -5.66 -3.70 -4.79
CA LEU A 69 -5.68 -2.24 -4.88
C LEU A 69 -6.88 -1.68 -5.66
N THR A 70 -7.56 -2.50 -6.46
CA THR A 70 -8.73 -2.04 -7.23
C THR A 70 -10.06 -2.30 -6.53
N THR A 71 -10.23 -3.48 -5.94
CA THR A 71 -11.55 -3.93 -5.43
C THR A 71 -11.49 -4.67 -4.11
N SER A 72 -10.58 -5.64 -3.95
CA SER A 72 -10.62 -6.57 -2.81
C SER A 72 -10.32 -5.91 -1.47
N PHE A 73 -9.62 -4.77 -1.44
CA PHE A 73 -9.30 -4.04 -0.21
C PHE A 73 -10.55 -3.65 0.58
N GLN A 74 -11.69 -3.41 -0.08
CA GLN A 74 -12.93 -3.02 0.59
C GLN A 74 -13.45 -4.10 1.52
N ASN A 75 -13.20 -5.38 1.18
CA ASN A 75 -13.63 -6.55 1.94
C ASN A 75 -12.50 -7.13 2.80
N ASP A 76 -11.34 -6.49 2.83
CA ASP A 76 -10.24 -6.85 3.74
C ASP A 76 -10.65 -6.56 5.19
N PRO A 77 -10.60 -7.57 6.09
CA PRO A 77 -11.03 -7.41 7.47
C PRO A 77 -10.20 -6.40 8.26
N PHE A 78 -8.94 -6.18 7.92
CA PHE A 78 -8.11 -5.14 8.56
C PHE A 78 -8.50 -3.75 8.08
N TYR A 79 -8.81 -3.59 6.79
CA TYR A 79 -9.33 -2.35 6.26
C TYR A 79 -10.72 -2.02 6.82
N GLN A 80 -11.60 -3.01 6.94
CA GLN A 80 -12.91 -2.84 7.56
C GLN A 80 -12.79 -2.43 9.04
N LYS A 81 -11.83 -3.04 9.77
CA LYS A 81 -11.53 -2.62 11.15
C LYS A 81 -11.05 -1.18 11.22
N LEU A 82 -10.16 -0.76 10.29
CA LEU A 82 -9.70 0.62 10.20
C LEU A 82 -10.89 1.59 10.01
N ASN A 83 -11.78 1.29 9.06
CA ASN A 83 -12.92 2.16 8.77
C ASN A 83 -13.92 2.24 9.92
N ALA A 84 -14.18 1.11 10.59
CA ALA A 84 -15.16 1.05 11.66
C ALA A 84 -14.69 1.74 12.96
N ASN A 85 -13.42 1.55 13.33
CA ASN A 85 -12.95 1.92 14.67
C ASN A 85 -11.89 3.03 14.65
N LYS A 86 -11.20 3.26 13.52
CA LYS A 86 -10.04 4.16 13.40
C LYS A 86 -9.01 3.91 14.51
N GLU A 87 -8.78 2.62 14.82
CA GLU A 87 -7.93 2.16 15.90
C GLU A 87 -6.56 1.76 15.36
N GLN A 88 -5.50 2.38 15.89
CA GLN A 88 -4.13 2.01 15.57
C GLN A 88 -3.63 0.88 16.46
N GLY A 89 -2.67 0.10 15.96
CA GLY A 89 -2.10 -1.01 16.70
C GLY A 89 -1.70 -2.18 15.82
N ILE A 90 -1.47 -3.32 16.46
CA ILE A 90 -1.10 -4.57 15.79
C ILE A 90 -2.20 -5.59 16.05
N PHE A 91 -2.74 -6.12 14.97
CA PHE A 91 -3.89 -7.03 14.96
C PHE A 91 -3.54 -8.30 14.20
N THR A 92 -3.93 -9.43 14.76
CA THR A 92 -3.90 -10.72 14.08
C THR A 92 -5.22 -10.91 13.30
N LEU A 93 -5.24 -11.81 12.32
CA LEU A 93 -6.46 -12.15 11.62
C LEU A 93 -7.58 -12.59 12.59
N LYS A 94 -7.22 -13.25 13.70
CA LYS A 94 -8.17 -13.66 14.74
C LYS A 94 -8.76 -12.50 15.55
N ASP A 95 -8.07 -11.37 15.60
CA ASP A 95 -8.55 -10.17 16.30
C ASP A 95 -9.59 -9.42 15.46
N VAL A 96 -9.55 -9.55 14.14
CA VAL A 96 -10.44 -8.85 13.20
C VAL A 96 -11.54 -9.75 12.64
N VAL A 97 -11.29 -11.04 12.49
CA VAL A 97 -12.26 -12.02 12.00
C VAL A 97 -12.72 -12.93 13.11
N ARG A 98 -13.95 -12.76 13.56
CA ARG A 98 -14.57 -13.67 14.56
C ARG A 98 -15.06 -14.93 13.84
N LYS A 99 -14.70 -16.11 14.37
CA LYS A 99 -15.05 -17.41 13.77
C LYS A 99 -16.55 -17.66 13.60
N ASP A 100 -17.36 -17.11 14.49
CA ASP A 100 -18.82 -17.19 14.47
C ASP A 100 -19.42 -16.30 13.38
N VAL A 101 -18.79 -15.16 13.07
CA VAL A 101 -19.21 -14.22 12.02
C VAL A 101 -18.68 -14.66 10.66
N ALA A 102 -17.43 -15.08 10.57
CA ALA A 102 -16.77 -15.47 9.32
C ALA A 102 -17.51 -16.57 8.52
N ARG A 103 -18.26 -17.45 9.20
CA ARG A 103 -19.06 -18.51 8.55
C ARG A 103 -20.31 -17.98 7.85
N ASN A 104 -20.81 -16.81 8.25
CA ASN A 104 -22.06 -16.23 7.75
C ASN A 104 -21.84 -14.91 7.02
N ASP A 105 -20.59 -14.40 6.98
CA ASP A 105 -20.22 -13.17 6.32
C ASP A 105 -19.88 -13.48 4.86
N LEU A 106 -20.82 -13.19 3.97
CA LEU A 106 -20.68 -13.44 2.53
C LEU A 106 -19.57 -12.60 1.90
N ASP A 107 -19.35 -11.39 2.38
CA ASP A 107 -18.31 -10.48 1.86
C ASP A 107 -16.92 -11.01 2.23
N TYR A 108 -16.75 -11.49 3.46
CA TYR A 108 -15.50 -12.12 3.88
C TYR A 108 -15.23 -13.44 3.15
N GLN A 109 -16.27 -14.26 2.92
CA GLN A 109 -16.13 -15.49 2.13
C GLN A 109 -15.72 -15.18 0.69
N ALA A 110 -16.39 -14.21 0.05
CA ALA A 110 -16.03 -13.75 -1.28
C ALA A 110 -14.60 -13.20 -1.34
N TYR A 111 -14.17 -12.43 -0.35
CA TYR A 111 -12.79 -11.96 -0.21
C TYR A 111 -11.79 -13.12 -0.13
N CYS A 112 -12.08 -14.14 0.69
CA CYS A 112 -11.22 -15.31 0.81
C CYS A 112 -11.11 -16.08 -0.51
N GLU A 113 -12.23 -16.35 -1.20
CA GLU A 113 -12.26 -17.12 -2.43
C GLU A 113 -11.64 -16.36 -3.61
N GLN A 114 -11.95 -15.08 -3.73
CA GLN A 114 -11.54 -14.26 -4.89
C GLN A 114 -10.13 -13.70 -4.76
N PHE A 115 -9.63 -13.56 -3.54
CA PHE A 115 -8.33 -12.93 -3.30
C PHE A 115 -7.46 -13.72 -2.31
N TYR A 116 -7.86 -13.81 -1.02
CA TYR A 116 -6.96 -14.25 0.05
C TYR A 116 -6.36 -15.66 -0.18
N HIS A 117 -7.18 -16.63 -0.61
CA HIS A 117 -6.67 -17.98 -0.90
C HIS A 117 -5.68 -18.03 -2.07
N GLN A 118 -5.74 -17.04 -2.96
CA GLN A 118 -4.84 -16.97 -4.12
C GLN A 118 -3.49 -16.34 -3.78
N THR A 119 -3.39 -15.60 -2.67
CA THR A 119 -2.11 -15.01 -2.22
C THR A 119 -1.11 -16.06 -1.74
N GLY A 120 -1.59 -17.25 -1.40
CA GLY A 120 -0.78 -18.30 -0.76
C GLY A 120 -0.44 -18.04 0.70
N TRP A 121 -0.91 -16.93 1.28
CA TRP A 121 -0.66 -16.61 2.69
C TRP A 121 -1.37 -17.60 3.61
N LYS A 122 -0.65 -18.05 4.65
CA LYS A 122 -1.11 -19.06 5.61
C LYS A 122 -1.41 -18.51 6.98
N ASP A 123 -0.79 -17.40 7.32
CA ASP A 123 -1.08 -16.60 8.52
C ASP A 123 -0.68 -15.15 8.27
N GLU A 124 -1.41 -14.23 8.89
CA GLU A 124 -1.29 -12.81 8.64
C GLU A 124 -1.46 -12.00 9.92
N ILE A 125 -0.67 -10.95 10.03
CA ILE A 125 -0.89 -9.86 10.98
C ILE A 125 -0.80 -8.52 10.26
N SER A 126 -1.53 -7.54 10.76
CA SER A 126 -1.46 -6.17 10.26
C SER A 126 -1.08 -5.20 11.37
N MET A 127 -0.30 -4.19 11.00
CA MET A 127 0.04 -3.06 11.86
C MET A 127 -0.54 -1.78 11.25
N LEU A 128 -1.47 -1.16 11.98
CA LEU A 128 -2.19 0.05 11.57
C LEU A 128 -1.58 1.25 12.27
N VAL A 129 -1.09 2.20 11.49
CA VAL A 129 -0.46 3.43 11.98
C VAL A 129 -1.21 4.63 11.44
N GLU A 130 -1.79 5.42 12.34
CA GLU A 130 -2.36 6.72 12.00
C GLU A 130 -1.22 7.73 11.78
N ILE A 131 -1.19 8.33 10.61
CA ILE A 131 -0.26 9.42 10.28
C ILE A 131 -0.91 10.77 10.61
N GLU A 132 -2.15 10.96 10.17
CA GLU A 132 -3.04 12.08 10.44
C GLU A 132 -4.49 11.56 10.52
N PRO A 133 -5.46 12.32 11.00
CA PRO A 133 -6.83 11.82 11.24
C PRO A 133 -7.50 11.13 10.05
N THR A 134 -7.11 11.48 8.80
CA THR A 134 -7.67 10.90 7.57
C THR A 134 -6.64 10.10 6.75
N ARG A 135 -5.42 9.93 7.29
CA ARG A 135 -4.31 9.28 6.59
C ARG A 135 -3.69 8.19 7.45
N TRP A 136 -3.60 6.99 6.90
CA TRP A 136 -3.14 5.78 7.59
C TRP A 136 -2.11 5.05 6.75
N VAL A 137 -1.19 4.38 7.42
CA VAL A 137 -0.30 3.40 6.80
C VAL A 137 -0.59 2.04 7.44
N MET A 138 -0.82 1.05 6.59
CA MET A 138 -1.01 -0.34 7.01
C MET A 138 0.15 -1.18 6.51
N PHE A 139 0.72 -1.94 7.42
CA PHE A 139 1.72 -2.96 7.16
C PHE A 139 1.03 -4.31 7.27
N TYR A 140 1.17 -5.12 6.26
CA TYR A 140 0.74 -6.50 6.23
C TYR A 140 1.96 -7.39 6.26
N PHE A 141 1.98 -8.37 7.15
CA PHE A 141 3.05 -9.36 7.26
C PHE A 141 2.45 -10.74 7.13
N GLY A 142 2.99 -11.56 6.22
CA GLY A 142 2.47 -12.86 5.89
C GLY A 142 3.50 -13.97 6.04
N PHE A 143 3.02 -15.15 6.43
CA PHE A 143 3.72 -16.41 6.25
C PHE A 143 3.14 -17.18 5.05
N MET A 144 4.02 -17.72 4.21
CA MET A 144 3.66 -18.52 3.03
C MET A 144 3.69 -20.02 3.30
N GLN A 145 4.33 -20.45 4.39
CA GLN A 145 4.53 -21.88 4.73
C GLN A 145 3.42 -22.38 5.66
N ASP A 146 2.93 -23.60 5.41
CA ASP A 146 1.80 -24.18 6.13
C ASP A 146 2.07 -24.42 7.63
N ASP A 147 3.32 -24.61 8.04
CA ASP A 147 3.75 -24.86 9.40
C ASP A 147 4.10 -23.61 10.20
N LYS A 148 4.15 -22.44 9.55
CA LYS A 148 4.49 -21.18 10.21
C LYS A 148 3.25 -20.40 10.64
N ARG A 149 3.31 -19.85 11.85
CA ARG A 149 2.27 -18.97 12.41
C ARG A 149 2.91 -17.90 13.29
N PHE A 150 2.25 -16.75 13.35
CA PHE A 150 2.64 -15.69 14.27
C PHE A 150 2.31 -16.11 15.70
N THR A 151 3.34 -16.20 16.54
CA THR A 151 3.19 -16.58 17.94
C THR A 151 2.88 -15.38 18.82
N LYS A 152 2.16 -15.63 19.93
CA LYS A 152 1.85 -14.57 20.92
C LYS A 152 3.11 -13.81 21.40
N PRO A 153 4.25 -14.47 21.70
CA PRO A 153 5.48 -13.76 22.09
C PRO A 153 6.03 -12.85 20.99
N GLN A 154 6.00 -13.27 19.72
CA GLN A 154 6.46 -12.45 18.59
C GLN A 154 5.58 -11.21 18.43
N VAL A 155 4.26 -11.37 18.48
CA VAL A 155 3.29 -10.26 18.39
C VAL A 155 3.47 -9.32 19.59
N ALA A 156 3.65 -9.85 20.82
CA ALA A 156 3.90 -9.04 22.01
C ALA A 156 5.20 -8.25 21.92
N LYS A 157 6.27 -8.88 21.36
CA LYS A 157 7.53 -8.20 21.10
C LYS A 157 7.34 -7.03 20.14
N LEU A 158 6.66 -7.23 19.01
CA LEU A 158 6.38 -6.15 18.06
C LEU A 158 5.52 -5.05 18.71
N LYS A 159 4.51 -5.41 19.48
CA LYS A 159 3.67 -4.46 20.24
C LYS A 159 4.48 -3.58 21.19
N SER A 160 5.52 -4.10 21.83
CA SER A 160 6.37 -3.32 22.75
C SER A 160 7.22 -2.24 22.05
N TYR A 161 7.42 -2.37 20.73
CA TYR A 161 8.12 -1.37 19.91
C TYR A 161 7.18 -0.51 19.07
N PHE A 162 5.86 -0.74 19.16
CA PHE A 162 4.88 -0.07 18.30
C PHE A 162 4.98 1.46 18.40
N ALA A 163 5.13 2.02 19.59
CA ALA A 163 5.22 3.47 19.79
C ALA A 163 6.43 4.10 19.08
N ILE A 164 7.56 3.39 19.01
CA ILE A 164 8.76 3.84 18.29
C ILE A 164 8.49 3.79 16.78
N ILE A 165 7.99 2.67 16.28
CA ILE A 165 7.67 2.47 14.86
C ILE A 165 6.64 3.51 14.40
N GLN A 166 5.58 3.71 15.18
CA GLN A 166 4.55 4.72 14.92
C GLN A 166 5.14 6.13 14.82
N SER A 167 6.02 6.50 15.75
CA SER A 167 6.66 7.81 15.76
C SER A 167 7.51 8.02 14.51
N LEU A 168 8.28 7.02 14.10
CA LEU A 168 9.08 7.04 12.87
C LEU A 168 8.20 7.17 11.62
N CYS A 169 7.12 6.39 11.53
CA CYS A 169 6.18 6.45 10.43
C CYS A 169 5.52 7.83 10.33
N ARG A 170 5.05 8.39 11.45
CA ARG A 170 4.48 9.74 11.48
C ARG A 170 5.48 10.80 11.04
N GLN A 171 6.72 10.71 11.51
CA GLN A 171 7.76 11.66 11.15
C GLN A 171 8.06 11.61 9.65
N HIS A 172 8.10 10.41 9.07
CA HIS A 172 8.43 10.21 7.67
C HIS A 172 7.27 10.58 6.75
N TRP A 173 6.07 10.03 6.98
CA TRP A 173 4.94 10.20 6.07
C TRP A 173 4.07 11.43 6.33
N LYS A 174 4.27 12.16 7.43
CA LYS A 174 3.53 13.41 7.67
C LYS A 174 3.86 14.51 6.67
N GLN A 175 5.11 14.60 6.26
CA GLN A 175 5.59 15.65 5.35
C GLN A 175 5.56 15.22 3.87
N THR A 176 5.47 13.91 3.61
CA THR A 176 5.38 13.37 2.27
C THR A 176 3.93 13.04 1.94
N GLU A 177 3.43 13.53 0.81
CA GLU A 177 2.19 13.01 0.25
C GLU A 177 2.40 11.54 -0.12
N PHE A 178 1.34 10.72 0.07
CA PHE A 178 1.36 9.36 -0.44
C PHE A 178 1.39 9.42 -1.96
N THR A 179 2.56 9.22 -2.54
CA THR A 179 2.72 9.03 -3.96
C THR A 179 2.96 7.54 -4.24
N LEU A 180 2.50 7.05 -5.38
CA LEU A 180 2.69 5.65 -5.82
C LEU A 180 4.15 5.19 -5.83
N ALA A 181 5.07 6.13 -5.86
CA ALA A 181 6.48 5.84 -5.91
C ALA A 181 7.24 6.78 -4.98
N GLU A 182 7.55 6.34 -3.75
CA GLU A 182 8.63 6.99 -3.01
C GLU A 182 9.99 6.72 -3.68
N PRO A 183 10.84 7.73 -3.89
CA PRO A 183 12.14 7.55 -4.52
C PRO A 183 13.02 6.60 -3.69
N VAL A 184 13.29 5.40 -4.17
CA VAL A 184 14.29 4.49 -3.59
C VAL A 184 15.57 4.61 -4.38
N PHE A 185 16.52 5.34 -3.84
CA PHE A 185 17.90 5.31 -4.34
C PHE A 185 18.62 4.12 -3.69
N SER A 186 18.48 2.95 -4.27
CA SER A 186 19.40 1.85 -3.99
C SER A 186 19.41 0.84 -5.13
N PRO A 187 20.55 0.57 -5.74
CA PRO A 187 20.64 -0.25 -6.97
C PRO A 187 20.56 -1.76 -6.73
N THR A 188 20.25 -2.23 -5.53
CA THR A 188 20.44 -3.65 -5.17
C THR A 188 19.23 -4.37 -4.59
N THR A 189 18.01 -3.85 -4.74
CA THR A 189 16.83 -4.52 -4.23
C THR A 189 15.69 -4.50 -5.24
N TYR A 190 14.91 -5.58 -5.32
CA TYR A 190 13.70 -5.75 -6.15
C TYR A 190 12.74 -4.55 -6.12
N SER A 191 12.69 -3.82 -5.01
CA SER A 191 11.90 -2.58 -4.87
C SER A 191 12.35 -1.45 -5.82
N GLY A 192 13.63 -1.39 -6.20
CA GLY A 192 14.14 -0.43 -7.18
C GLY A 192 13.62 -0.69 -8.59
N GLN A 193 13.50 -1.95 -8.99
CA GLN A 193 13.00 -2.32 -10.32
C GLN A 193 11.50 -2.01 -10.44
N MET A 194 10.71 -2.31 -9.41
CA MET A 194 9.28 -2.01 -9.39
C MET A 194 9.02 -0.50 -9.45
N ARG A 195 9.80 0.28 -8.72
CA ARG A 195 9.69 1.73 -8.78
C ARG A 195 9.97 2.27 -10.18
N THR A 196 11.08 1.88 -10.80
CA THR A 196 11.41 2.29 -12.18
C THR A 196 10.30 1.87 -13.13
N ALA A 197 9.72 0.69 -12.93
CA ALA A 197 8.57 0.23 -13.71
C ALA A 197 7.32 1.12 -13.49
N ILE A 198 7.03 1.50 -12.24
CA ILE A 198 5.91 2.41 -11.93
C ILE A 198 6.14 3.80 -12.55
N GLU A 199 7.33 4.37 -12.40
CA GLU A 199 7.68 5.68 -12.98
C GLU A 199 7.60 5.64 -14.51
N SER A 200 8.10 4.58 -15.13
CA SER A 200 8.00 4.36 -16.57
C SER A 200 6.54 4.22 -17.02
N ALA A 201 5.75 3.44 -16.28
CA ALA A 201 4.34 3.26 -16.56
C ALA A 201 3.54 4.56 -16.42
N LEU A 202 3.80 5.36 -15.37
CA LEU A 202 3.16 6.67 -15.20
C LEU A 202 3.50 7.62 -16.35
N ALA A 203 4.75 7.60 -16.83
CA ALA A 203 5.20 8.45 -17.91
C ALA A 203 4.61 8.06 -19.27
N SER A 204 4.38 6.76 -19.52
CA SER A 204 3.89 6.23 -20.81
C SER A 204 2.40 5.90 -20.85
N PHE A 205 1.68 6.00 -19.71
CA PHE A 205 0.27 5.64 -19.66
C PHE A 205 -0.59 6.53 -20.53
N GLY A 206 -1.27 5.92 -21.50
CA GLY A 206 -2.12 6.61 -22.45
C GLY A 206 -1.39 7.42 -23.52
N GLU A 207 -0.07 7.27 -23.68
CA GLU A 207 0.77 8.01 -24.63
C GLU A 207 0.22 8.04 -26.07
N THR A 208 -0.44 6.98 -26.49
CA THR A 208 -0.98 6.86 -27.85
C THR A 208 -2.35 7.52 -28.05
N VAL A 209 -3.07 7.85 -26.98
CA VAL A 209 -4.47 8.32 -27.07
C VAL A 209 -4.75 9.61 -26.29
N LEU A 210 -3.93 9.94 -25.29
CA LEU A 210 -4.09 11.13 -24.44
C LEU A 210 -3.17 12.26 -24.91
N THR A 211 -3.64 13.49 -24.80
CA THR A 211 -2.78 14.68 -24.91
C THR A 211 -1.82 14.77 -23.74
N ASN A 212 -0.71 15.51 -23.87
CA ASN A 212 0.27 15.69 -22.79
C ASN A 212 -0.37 16.14 -21.46
N ARG A 213 -1.36 17.06 -21.53
CA ARG A 213 -2.07 17.53 -20.34
C ARG A 213 -2.98 16.47 -19.74
N GLU A 214 -3.60 15.66 -20.57
CA GLU A 214 -4.43 14.55 -20.11
C GLU A 214 -3.57 13.42 -19.53
N GLN A 215 -2.39 13.16 -20.08
CA GLN A 215 -1.42 12.21 -19.50
C GLN A 215 -0.96 12.67 -18.11
N GLU A 216 -0.60 13.94 -17.97
CA GLU A 216 -0.21 14.51 -16.67
C GLU A 216 -1.33 14.33 -15.63
N ILE A 217 -2.57 14.62 -15.99
CA ILE A 217 -3.74 14.43 -15.12
C ILE A 217 -3.99 12.94 -14.87
N ALA A 218 -3.87 12.08 -15.88
CA ALA A 218 -4.03 10.63 -15.73
C ALA A 218 -2.98 10.03 -14.79
N ALA A 219 -1.72 10.47 -14.87
CA ALA A 219 -0.66 10.08 -13.95
C ALA A 219 -0.99 10.49 -12.51
N LEU A 220 -1.53 11.69 -12.28
CA LEU A 220 -1.94 12.14 -10.95
C LEU A 220 -3.17 11.36 -10.42
N ILE A 221 -4.13 11.02 -11.30
CA ILE A 221 -5.25 10.14 -10.93
C ILE A 221 -4.72 8.76 -10.52
N ALA A 222 -3.79 8.18 -11.28
CA ALA A 222 -3.17 6.90 -10.98
C ALA A 222 -2.38 6.92 -9.65
N GLN A 223 -1.88 8.08 -9.24
CA GLN A 223 -1.23 8.31 -7.95
C GLN A 223 -2.22 8.57 -6.80
N GLY A 224 -3.53 8.56 -7.08
CA GLY A 224 -4.58 8.69 -6.06
C GLY A 224 -5.02 10.12 -5.74
N TYR A 225 -4.55 11.14 -6.50
CA TYR A 225 -5.00 12.52 -6.32
C TYR A 225 -6.45 12.71 -6.79
N ASP A 226 -7.23 13.47 -6.02
CA ASP A 226 -8.57 13.87 -6.45
C ASP A 226 -8.55 15.11 -7.34
N SER A 227 -9.73 15.50 -7.85
CA SER A 227 -9.82 16.61 -8.78
C SER A 227 -9.44 17.96 -8.18
N LYS A 228 -9.63 18.15 -6.88
CA LYS A 228 -9.28 19.37 -6.15
C LYS A 228 -7.77 19.45 -5.90
N GLU A 229 -7.19 18.33 -5.48
CA GLU A 229 -5.74 18.19 -5.29
C GLU A 229 -4.99 18.42 -6.61
N ILE A 230 -5.44 17.77 -7.69
CA ILE A 230 -4.88 17.95 -9.04
C ILE A 230 -5.02 19.41 -9.50
N ALA A 231 -6.16 20.06 -9.25
CA ALA A 231 -6.38 21.45 -9.59
C ALA A 231 -5.38 22.37 -8.88
N THR A 232 -5.15 22.14 -7.59
CA THR A 232 -4.16 22.88 -6.79
C THR A 232 -2.75 22.66 -7.32
N GLN A 233 -2.38 21.42 -7.60
CA GLN A 233 -1.03 21.05 -8.05
C GLN A 233 -0.70 21.59 -9.45
N LEU A 234 -1.69 21.67 -10.33
CA LEU A 234 -1.54 22.12 -11.71
C LEU A 234 -1.91 23.58 -11.92
N ASP A 235 -2.23 24.31 -10.85
CA ASP A 235 -2.68 25.72 -10.85
C ASP A 235 -3.83 26.00 -11.83
N VAL A 236 -4.88 25.17 -11.73
CA VAL A 236 -6.09 25.28 -12.56
C VAL A 236 -7.37 25.20 -11.71
N VAL A 237 -8.50 25.51 -12.30
CA VAL A 237 -9.82 25.38 -11.64
C VAL A 237 -10.23 23.89 -11.60
N GLU A 238 -10.82 23.43 -10.48
CA GLU A 238 -11.29 22.05 -10.30
C GLU A 238 -12.23 21.59 -11.44
N GLY A 239 -13.09 22.48 -11.95
CA GLY A 239 -13.95 22.22 -13.10
C GLY A 239 -13.19 21.83 -14.37
N THR A 240 -12.01 22.41 -14.58
CA THR A 240 -11.12 22.07 -15.69
C THR A 240 -10.61 20.62 -15.55
N VAL A 241 -10.18 20.25 -14.35
CA VAL A 241 -9.73 18.85 -14.06
C VAL A 241 -10.87 17.87 -14.25
N LYS A 242 -12.08 18.17 -13.78
CA LYS A 242 -13.26 17.31 -13.97
C LYS A 242 -13.59 17.12 -15.47
N ASN A 243 -13.43 18.15 -16.29
CA ASN A 243 -13.62 18.06 -17.73
C ASN A 243 -12.54 17.18 -18.40
N HIS A 244 -11.27 17.35 -18.00
CA HIS A 244 -10.20 16.46 -18.47
C HIS A 244 -10.45 15.01 -18.06
N ARG A 245 -10.84 14.73 -16.82
CA ARG A 245 -11.18 13.37 -16.36
C ARG A 245 -12.25 12.72 -17.23
N LYS A 246 -13.32 13.46 -17.57
CA LYS A 246 -14.36 12.94 -18.49
C LYS A 246 -13.78 12.54 -19.86
N ARG A 247 -12.89 13.38 -20.40
CA ARG A 247 -12.24 13.09 -21.70
C ARG A 247 -11.29 11.91 -21.59
N ILE A 248 -10.45 11.87 -20.57
CA ILE A 248 -9.54 10.76 -20.29
C ILE A 248 -10.30 9.44 -20.21
N TYR A 249 -11.40 9.41 -19.44
CA TYR A 249 -12.21 8.20 -19.29
C TYR A 249 -12.82 7.76 -20.62
N ALA A 250 -13.34 8.70 -21.40
CA ALA A 250 -13.87 8.41 -22.72
C ALA A 250 -12.80 7.90 -23.71
N GLN A 251 -11.62 8.52 -23.72
CA GLN A 251 -10.52 8.12 -24.63
C GLN A 251 -9.92 6.78 -24.24
N LEU A 252 -9.81 6.48 -22.94
CA LEU A 252 -9.34 5.20 -22.44
C LEU A 252 -10.43 4.11 -22.41
N ASN A 253 -11.66 4.48 -22.80
CA ASN A 253 -12.83 3.59 -22.80
C ASN A 253 -13.08 2.94 -21.42
N VAL A 254 -13.02 3.76 -20.35
CA VAL A 254 -13.30 3.35 -18.98
C VAL A 254 -14.47 4.15 -18.43
N ALA A 255 -15.33 3.52 -17.63
CA ALA A 255 -16.53 4.15 -17.07
C ALA A 255 -16.37 4.55 -15.59
N SER A 256 -15.36 4.00 -14.89
CA SER A 256 -15.17 4.17 -13.47
C SER A 256 -13.70 4.37 -13.10
N LEU A 257 -13.46 4.88 -11.90
CA LEU A 257 -12.11 4.98 -11.32
C LEU A 257 -11.48 3.59 -11.16
N SER A 258 -12.26 2.58 -10.79
CA SER A 258 -11.79 1.19 -10.68
C SER A 258 -11.31 0.65 -12.03
N GLU A 259 -12.07 0.87 -13.11
CA GLU A 259 -11.67 0.46 -14.47
C GLU A 259 -10.43 1.22 -14.94
N PHE A 260 -10.32 2.50 -14.61
CA PHE A 260 -9.12 3.30 -14.88
C PHE A 260 -7.89 2.71 -14.18
N PHE A 261 -8.00 2.39 -12.90
CA PHE A 261 -6.91 1.77 -12.14
C PHE A 261 -6.55 0.39 -12.71
N GLN A 262 -7.53 -0.42 -13.06
CA GLN A 262 -7.28 -1.73 -13.68
C GLN A 262 -6.53 -1.59 -15.00
N LEU A 263 -6.90 -0.61 -15.84
CA LEU A 263 -6.21 -0.34 -17.10
C LEU A 263 -4.75 0.12 -16.84
N PHE A 264 -4.54 1.02 -15.89
CA PHE A 264 -3.20 1.47 -15.49
C PHE A 264 -2.33 0.31 -14.97
N LEU A 265 -2.88 -0.57 -14.14
CA LEU A 265 -2.17 -1.72 -13.61
C LEU A 265 -1.81 -2.74 -14.70
N ASN A 266 -2.70 -2.97 -15.65
CA ASN A 266 -2.39 -3.79 -16.82
C ASN A 266 -1.24 -3.20 -17.65
N HIS A 267 -1.22 -1.88 -17.81
CA HIS A 267 -0.12 -1.18 -18.49
C HIS A 267 1.19 -1.34 -17.72
N LEU A 268 1.19 -1.14 -16.39
CA LEU A 268 2.34 -1.33 -15.53
C LEU A 268 2.94 -2.75 -15.64
N ILE A 269 2.08 -3.78 -15.60
CA ILE A 269 2.50 -5.18 -15.70
C ILE A 269 3.09 -5.49 -17.07
N THR A 270 2.51 -4.94 -18.13
CA THR A 270 3.00 -5.15 -19.50
C THR A 270 4.38 -4.51 -19.71
N GLN A 271 4.65 -3.38 -19.07
CA GLN A 271 5.93 -2.69 -19.15
C GLN A 271 7.03 -3.33 -18.28
N SER A 272 6.64 -4.11 -17.27
CA SER A 272 7.57 -4.78 -16.35
C SER A 272 8.13 -6.10 -16.90
N ARG A 273 7.69 -6.52 -18.08
CA ARG A 273 8.20 -7.69 -18.82
C ARG A 273 9.30 -7.26 -19.80
#